data_d9e40d734ccf6f054dbe29be6248c3f4
#
_entry.id   d9e40d734ccf6f054dbe29be6248c3f4
#
_cell.length_a   1.000
_cell.length_b   1.000
_cell.length_c   1.000
_cell.angle_alpha   90.00
_cell.angle_beta   90.00
_cell.angle_gamma   90.00
#
_symmetry.space_group_name_H-M   'P 1'
#
loop_
_entity.id
_entity.type
_entity.pdbx_description
1 polymer ?
#
loop_
_entity_poly.entity_id
_entity_poly.type
_entity_poly.pdbx_seq_one_letter_code
_entity_poly.pdbx_strand_id
1 'polypeptide(L)'
;MFVRFWKTVVRAILSIITLTFCTSCGSFWDKIQAVANGYQSKFDYPGAWEKKYAYDGDYQVELFTQEDSDERIKLLQVYYPTDLKTEQRAWPLVLMANGTGIRASKYKAIFQHLASWGFIVVGNEDEWTWDGKSVSKSLDMMLNANADPSSIFYQKVDTTRVGLTGHSQGGMCIYTSASLFENSRLYKALCAQSGTAAMLVDSLGADFLKDVKAPMLLMGGCGDFDANIGCRLEEMQKTYEGIGSEQRIMGRIKGIDHSDMLPRGDAYMTAWMRYWLCDDAEAGKCFIGSDAEILNNESWQDVSRKNL
;
A
#
# COMPACT_ATOMS: atom_id res chain seq x y z
N MET A 1 -34.37 7.60 19.08
CA MET A 1 -34.00 6.64 20.15
C MET A 1 -33.45 5.34 19.59
N PHE A 2 -34.02 4.72 18.57
CA PHE A 2 -33.58 3.48 17.93
C PHE A 2 -32.17 3.54 17.29
N VAL A 3 -31.81 4.63 16.61
CA VAL A 3 -30.51 4.79 15.92
C VAL A 3 -29.34 4.89 16.93
N ARG A 4 -29.54 5.47 18.11
CA ARG A 4 -28.52 5.49 19.17
C ARG A 4 -28.30 4.12 19.79
N PHE A 5 -29.36 3.34 19.95
CA PHE A 5 -29.27 1.97 20.48
C PHE A 5 -28.48 1.06 19.54
N TRP A 6 -28.74 1.10 18.23
CA TRP A 6 -27.98 0.33 17.25
C TRP A 6 -26.50 0.71 17.17
N LYS A 7 -26.17 2.01 17.24
CA LYS A 7 -24.75 2.46 17.28
C LYS A 7 -24.02 1.94 18.53
N THR A 8 -24.71 1.85 19.65
CA THR A 8 -24.14 1.31 20.91
C THR A 8 -23.96 -0.21 20.82
N VAL A 9 -24.91 -0.92 20.24
CA VAL A 9 -24.84 -2.38 20.03
C VAL A 9 -23.73 -2.75 19.03
N VAL A 10 -23.59 -2.02 17.91
CA VAL A 10 -22.50 -2.22 16.95
C VAL A 10 -21.13 -1.89 17.56
N ARG A 11 -21.03 -0.83 18.39
CA ARG A 11 -19.80 -0.53 19.14
C ARG A 11 -19.49 -1.59 20.18
N ALA A 12 -20.49 -2.13 20.88
CA ALA A 12 -20.30 -3.22 21.83
C ALA A 12 -19.89 -4.53 21.12
N ILE A 13 -20.48 -4.83 19.96
CA ILE A 13 -20.12 -6.00 19.14
C ILE A 13 -18.70 -5.84 18.58
N LEU A 14 -18.34 -4.68 18.05
CA LEU A 14 -16.97 -4.37 17.61
C LEU A 14 -15.98 -4.43 18.78
N SER A 15 -16.33 -3.91 19.96
CA SER A 15 -15.50 -3.99 21.17
C SER A 15 -15.40 -5.42 21.71
N ILE A 16 -16.45 -6.23 21.62
CA ILE A 16 -16.44 -7.65 22.01
C ILE A 16 -15.65 -8.47 20.98
N ILE A 17 -15.79 -8.19 19.68
CA ILE A 17 -14.95 -8.79 18.64
C ILE A 17 -13.49 -8.39 18.88
N THR A 18 -13.17 -7.13 19.18
CA THR A 18 -11.81 -6.69 19.51
C THR A 18 -11.27 -7.35 20.79
N LEU A 19 -12.09 -7.47 21.85
CA LEU A 19 -11.65 -8.12 23.12
C LEU A 19 -11.52 -9.64 23.03
N THR A 20 -12.42 -10.34 22.30
CA THR A 20 -12.29 -11.79 22.09
C THR A 20 -11.17 -12.13 21.11
N PHE A 21 -10.83 -11.23 20.19
CA PHE A 21 -9.66 -11.39 19.33
C PHE A 21 -8.33 -11.13 20.06
N CYS A 22 -8.27 -10.28 21.09
CA CYS A 22 -7.02 -9.97 21.78
C CYS A 22 -6.41 -11.10 22.61
N THR A 23 -7.16 -12.15 22.96
CA THR A 23 -6.62 -13.29 23.72
C THR A 23 -6.37 -14.55 22.90
N SER A 24 -6.79 -14.60 21.63
CA SER A 24 -6.50 -15.70 20.70
C SER A 24 -5.90 -15.24 19.36
N CYS A 25 -5.62 -13.95 19.20
CA CYS A 25 -5.23 -13.34 17.92
C CYS A 25 -3.87 -13.80 17.38
N GLY A 26 -2.88 -14.03 18.23
CA GLY A 26 -1.57 -14.52 17.76
C GLY A 26 -1.68 -15.78 16.91
N SER A 27 -2.56 -16.72 17.27
CA SER A 27 -2.66 -18.00 16.56
C SER A 27 -3.46 -17.95 15.25
N PHE A 28 -4.37 -16.98 15.05
CA PHE A 28 -5.13 -16.83 13.80
C PHE A 28 -4.30 -16.13 12.73
N TRP A 29 -3.75 -14.97 13.06
CA TRP A 29 -2.93 -14.17 12.14
C TRP A 29 -1.62 -14.86 11.77
N ASP A 30 -1.02 -15.60 12.69
CA ASP A 30 0.17 -16.43 12.41
C ASP A 30 -0.11 -17.53 11.37
N LYS A 31 -1.36 -17.98 11.24
CA LYS A 31 -1.78 -18.98 10.24
C LYS A 31 -2.00 -18.39 8.85
N ILE A 32 -2.13 -17.07 8.71
CA ILE A 32 -2.22 -16.44 7.40
C ILE A 32 -0.90 -16.71 6.67
N GLN A 33 -1.00 -17.34 5.52
CA GLN A 33 0.17 -17.68 4.73
C GLN A 33 0.81 -16.42 4.14
N ALA A 34 2.12 -16.43 4.05
CA ALA A 34 2.85 -15.42 3.29
C ALA A 34 2.47 -15.50 1.80
N VAL A 35 2.53 -14.36 1.11
CA VAL A 35 2.43 -14.34 -0.34
C VAL A 35 3.55 -15.23 -0.91
N ALA A 36 3.18 -16.23 -1.69
CA ALA A 36 4.11 -17.21 -2.21
C ALA A 36 4.97 -16.61 -3.35
N ASN A 37 6.20 -17.05 -3.46
CA ASN A 37 7.02 -16.72 -4.65
C ASN A 37 6.31 -17.25 -5.91
N GLY A 38 6.36 -16.48 -6.99
CA GLY A 38 5.70 -16.82 -8.25
C GLY A 38 4.16 -16.72 -8.20
N TYR A 39 3.61 -15.97 -7.21
CA TYR A 39 2.17 -15.72 -7.08
C TYR A 39 1.54 -15.18 -8.37
N GLN A 40 2.30 -14.49 -9.19
CA GLN A 40 1.85 -13.91 -10.47
C GLN A 40 1.23 -14.97 -11.39
N SER A 41 1.77 -16.19 -11.37
CA SER A 41 1.29 -17.31 -12.20
C SER A 41 -0.13 -17.80 -11.86
N LYS A 42 -0.70 -17.34 -10.74
CA LYS A 42 -2.06 -17.68 -10.32
C LYS A 42 -3.12 -16.82 -10.98
N PHE A 43 -2.74 -15.75 -11.65
CA PHE A 43 -3.65 -14.75 -12.17
C PHE A 43 -3.47 -14.54 -13.67
N ASP A 44 -4.56 -14.17 -14.34
CA ASP A 44 -4.53 -13.68 -15.70
C ASP A 44 -4.38 -12.16 -15.71
N TYR A 45 -3.55 -11.68 -16.65
CA TYR A 45 -3.30 -10.27 -16.89
C TYR A 45 -3.62 -9.97 -18.35
N PRO A 46 -4.86 -9.59 -18.69
CA PRO A 46 -5.27 -9.36 -20.08
C PRO A 46 -4.65 -8.07 -20.66
N GLY A 47 -4.31 -7.09 -19.81
CA GLY A 47 -3.61 -5.89 -20.22
C GLY A 47 -2.14 -6.18 -20.52
N ALA A 48 -1.63 -5.66 -21.66
CA ALA A 48 -0.23 -5.87 -22.06
C ALA A 48 0.76 -5.19 -21.10
N TRP A 49 0.43 -3.98 -20.66
CA TRP A 49 1.24 -3.22 -19.70
C TRP A 49 1.08 -3.76 -18.28
N GLU A 50 -0.16 -4.08 -17.87
CA GLU A 50 -0.41 -4.78 -16.61
C GLU A 50 0.43 -6.05 -16.54
N LYS A 51 0.42 -6.87 -17.59
CA LYS A 51 1.20 -8.10 -17.65
C LYS A 51 2.71 -7.87 -17.56
N LYS A 52 3.23 -6.80 -18.18
CA LYS A 52 4.64 -6.44 -18.09
C LYS A 52 5.07 -6.21 -16.63
N TYR A 53 4.29 -5.42 -15.90
CA TYR A 53 4.59 -5.05 -14.51
C TYR A 53 4.15 -6.09 -13.47
N ALA A 54 3.54 -7.21 -13.89
CA ALA A 54 3.19 -8.32 -13.02
C ALA A 54 4.38 -9.24 -12.72
N TYR A 55 5.40 -9.27 -13.59
CA TYR A 55 6.57 -10.12 -13.42
C TYR A 55 7.76 -9.31 -12.91
N ASP A 56 8.81 -10.03 -12.45
CA ASP A 56 10.00 -9.39 -11.90
C ASP A 56 10.68 -8.44 -12.90
N GLY A 57 11.21 -7.35 -12.37
CA GLY A 57 12.08 -6.43 -13.11
C GLY A 57 13.51 -6.97 -13.24
N ASP A 58 14.41 -6.10 -13.70
CA ASP A 58 15.77 -6.50 -14.12
C ASP A 58 16.77 -6.61 -12.96
N TYR A 59 16.44 -6.11 -11.76
CA TYR A 59 17.40 -6.04 -10.66
C TYR A 59 17.37 -7.28 -9.77
N GLN A 60 18.56 -7.76 -9.42
CA GLN A 60 18.72 -8.71 -8.32
C GLN A 60 18.47 -8.01 -6.99
N VAL A 61 17.90 -8.72 -6.02
CA VAL A 61 17.41 -8.13 -4.77
C VAL A 61 18.12 -8.71 -3.56
N GLU A 62 18.51 -7.86 -2.64
CA GLU A 62 19.00 -8.20 -1.31
C GLU A 62 18.07 -7.69 -0.21
N LEU A 63 18.21 -8.28 0.96
CA LEU A 63 17.51 -7.91 2.19
C LEU A 63 18.50 -7.37 3.22
N PHE A 64 18.23 -6.18 3.73
CA PHE A 64 18.82 -5.64 4.96
C PHE A 64 17.75 -5.64 6.05
N THR A 65 18.15 -5.96 7.27
CA THR A 65 17.27 -5.91 8.45
C THR A 65 17.90 -5.10 9.56
N GLN A 66 17.07 -4.35 10.28
CA GLN A 66 17.48 -3.58 11.44
C GLN A 66 16.45 -3.75 12.56
N GLU A 67 16.89 -4.25 13.71
CA GLU A 67 16.07 -4.27 14.91
C GLU A 67 15.82 -2.84 15.42
N ASP A 68 14.64 -2.62 15.98
CA ASP A 68 14.26 -1.38 16.64
C ASP A 68 13.63 -1.65 17.99
N SER A 69 13.92 -0.81 18.97
CA SER A 69 13.36 -0.92 20.34
C SER A 69 11.88 -0.54 20.44
N ASP A 70 11.31 0.05 19.39
CA ASP A 70 9.88 0.32 19.33
C ASP A 70 9.10 -0.99 19.24
N GLU A 71 8.21 -1.21 20.19
CA GLU A 71 7.43 -2.45 20.31
C GLU A 71 6.51 -2.73 19.13
N ARG A 72 6.18 -1.70 18.32
CA ARG A 72 5.40 -1.85 17.09
C ARG A 72 6.29 -2.18 15.90
N ILE A 73 7.39 -1.47 15.72
CA ILE A 73 8.30 -1.70 14.58
C ILE A 73 9.04 -3.01 14.72
N LYS A 74 9.68 -3.27 15.90
CA LYS A 74 10.48 -4.46 16.23
C LYS A 74 11.62 -4.74 15.27
N LEU A 75 11.31 -4.88 13.98
CA LEU A 75 12.23 -5.16 12.89
C LEU A 75 11.86 -4.33 11.66
N LEU A 76 12.80 -3.57 11.14
CA LEU A 76 12.72 -2.96 9.82
C LEU A 76 13.31 -3.94 8.81
N GLN A 77 12.57 -4.20 7.72
CA GLN A 77 13.01 -5.01 6.60
C GLN A 77 13.12 -4.11 5.38
N VAL A 78 14.31 -4.07 4.77
CA VAL A 78 14.60 -3.23 3.60
C VAL A 78 15.09 -4.12 2.47
N TYR A 79 14.26 -4.27 1.42
CA TYR A 79 14.61 -4.95 0.19
C TYR A 79 15.13 -3.92 -0.81
N TYR A 80 16.22 -4.21 -1.49
CA TYR A 80 16.86 -3.25 -2.38
C TYR A 80 17.61 -3.94 -3.54
N PRO A 81 17.76 -3.25 -4.69
CA PRO A 81 18.60 -3.73 -5.78
C PRO A 81 20.05 -3.90 -5.35
N THR A 82 20.69 -5.02 -5.69
CA THR A 82 22.11 -5.25 -5.35
C THR A 82 23.02 -4.15 -5.88
N ASP A 83 22.65 -3.54 -6.99
CA ASP A 83 23.35 -2.46 -7.68
C ASP A 83 23.43 -1.17 -6.82
N LEU A 84 22.60 -1.04 -5.79
CA LEU A 84 22.70 0.04 -4.81
C LEU A 84 24.08 0.15 -4.18
N LYS A 85 24.78 -0.97 -4.01
CA LYS A 85 26.13 -1.02 -3.42
C LYS A 85 27.21 -0.42 -4.33
N THR A 86 27.01 -0.49 -5.63
CA THR A 86 28.02 -0.12 -6.64
C THR A 86 27.69 1.18 -7.38
N GLU A 87 26.42 1.43 -7.65
CA GLU A 87 26.00 2.64 -8.33
C GLU A 87 26.01 3.89 -7.44
N GLN A 88 26.41 5.03 -8.00
CA GLN A 88 26.49 6.30 -7.27
C GLN A 88 25.22 7.15 -7.35
N ARG A 89 24.08 6.53 -7.70
CA ARG A 89 22.79 7.23 -7.72
C ARG A 89 21.99 6.99 -6.45
N ALA A 90 21.01 7.86 -6.20
CA ALA A 90 19.95 7.63 -5.25
C ALA A 90 18.81 6.82 -5.91
N TRP A 91 18.12 6.04 -5.11
CA TRP A 91 17.05 5.12 -5.51
C TRP A 91 15.71 5.54 -4.92
N PRO A 92 14.63 5.43 -5.66
CA PRO A 92 13.30 5.72 -5.12
C PRO A 92 12.94 4.77 -3.99
N LEU A 93 12.20 5.29 -3.01
CA LEU A 93 11.78 4.57 -1.80
C LEU A 93 10.30 4.25 -1.87
N VAL A 94 9.91 3.03 -1.56
CA VAL A 94 8.51 2.62 -1.37
C VAL A 94 8.35 2.00 0.02
N LEU A 95 7.45 2.58 0.82
CA LEU A 95 7.05 1.98 2.09
C LEU A 95 5.79 1.14 1.87
N MET A 96 5.67 0.05 2.63
CA MET A 96 4.47 -0.77 2.65
C MET A 96 3.89 -0.86 4.05
N ALA A 97 2.63 -0.43 4.18
CA ALA A 97 1.84 -0.54 5.39
C ALA A 97 1.16 -1.92 5.47
N ASN A 98 1.27 -2.57 6.61
CA ASN A 98 0.77 -3.92 6.83
C ASN A 98 -0.76 -3.96 7.03
N GLY A 99 -1.40 -5.06 6.64
CA GLY A 99 -2.77 -5.38 7.00
C GLY A 99 -2.92 -5.76 8.47
N THR A 100 -4.16 -5.87 8.96
CA THR A 100 -4.47 -6.24 10.34
C THR A 100 -3.80 -7.56 10.74
N GLY A 101 -2.99 -7.53 11.79
CA GLY A 101 -2.33 -8.72 12.33
C GLY A 101 -1.25 -9.32 11.43
N ILE A 102 -0.88 -8.66 10.33
CA ILE A 102 0.10 -9.15 9.37
C ILE A 102 1.40 -8.36 9.52
N ARG A 103 2.52 -9.04 9.50
CA ARG A 103 3.87 -8.47 9.57
C ARG A 103 4.49 -8.38 8.18
N ALA A 104 5.46 -7.49 8.00
CA ALA A 104 6.19 -7.34 6.74
C ALA A 104 6.79 -8.67 6.23
N SER A 105 7.22 -9.54 7.14
CA SER A 105 7.72 -10.88 6.80
C SER A 105 6.75 -11.77 6.00
N LYS A 106 5.45 -11.45 6.00
CA LYS A 106 4.44 -12.15 5.19
C LYS A 106 4.35 -11.62 3.75
N TYR A 107 4.95 -10.47 3.46
CA TYR A 107 4.90 -9.79 2.15
C TYR A 107 6.20 -9.92 1.35
N LYS A 108 7.11 -10.81 1.76
CA LYS A 108 8.43 -10.98 1.17
C LYS A 108 8.44 -11.00 -0.36
N ALA A 109 7.53 -11.78 -0.97
CA ALA A 109 7.47 -11.91 -2.43
C ALA A 109 7.09 -10.58 -3.12
N ILE A 110 6.18 -9.79 -2.52
CA ILE A 110 5.80 -8.47 -3.01
C ILE A 110 6.97 -7.48 -2.89
N PHE A 111 7.70 -7.52 -1.78
CA PHE A 111 8.86 -6.65 -1.58
C PHE A 111 9.99 -6.98 -2.56
N GLN A 112 10.25 -8.27 -2.80
CA GLN A 112 11.23 -8.71 -3.79
C GLN A 112 10.83 -8.27 -5.19
N HIS A 113 9.55 -8.43 -5.54
CA HIS A 113 9.05 -7.98 -6.83
C HIS A 113 9.23 -6.46 -7.01
N LEU A 114 8.75 -5.63 -6.10
CA LEU A 114 8.95 -4.18 -6.18
C LEU A 114 10.44 -3.79 -6.25
N ALA A 115 11.29 -4.40 -5.42
CA ALA A 115 12.71 -4.10 -5.43
C ALA A 115 13.39 -4.51 -6.74
N SER A 116 12.93 -5.59 -7.40
CA SER A 116 13.42 -5.98 -8.73
C SER A 116 13.14 -4.93 -9.82
N TRP A 117 12.16 -4.04 -9.58
CA TRP A 117 11.85 -2.89 -10.43
C TRP A 117 12.64 -1.62 -10.08
N GLY A 118 13.64 -1.71 -9.18
CA GLY A 118 14.54 -0.61 -8.87
C GLY A 118 14.10 0.28 -7.71
N PHE A 119 13.32 -0.25 -6.78
CA PHE A 119 12.94 0.45 -5.54
C PHE A 119 13.73 -0.03 -4.33
N ILE A 120 13.99 0.87 -3.38
CA ILE A 120 14.22 0.49 -2.00
C ILE A 120 12.83 0.28 -1.37
N VAL A 121 12.54 -0.92 -0.88
CA VAL A 121 11.21 -1.27 -0.36
C VAL A 121 11.30 -1.55 1.13
N VAL A 122 10.47 -0.88 1.92
CA VAL A 122 10.56 -0.90 3.39
C VAL A 122 9.25 -1.36 4.01
N GLY A 123 9.35 -2.31 4.91
CA GLY A 123 8.28 -2.73 5.80
C GLY A 123 8.77 -2.96 7.22
N ASN A 124 7.84 -3.01 8.16
CA ASN A 124 8.10 -3.27 9.57
C ASN A 124 7.17 -4.36 10.12
N GLU A 125 7.36 -4.78 11.38
CA GLU A 125 6.58 -5.86 11.98
C GLU A 125 5.32 -5.36 12.73
N ASP A 126 4.89 -4.10 12.51
CA ASP A 126 3.66 -3.57 13.12
C ASP A 126 2.42 -4.27 12.56
N GLU A 127 1.65 -4.87 13.45
CA GLU A 127 0.40 -5.57 13.13
C GLU A 127 -0.82 -4.63 13.14
N TRP A 128 -0.63 -3.34 13.52
CA TRP A 128 -1.71 -2.36 13.73
C TRP A 128 -1.36 -0.99 13.15
N THR A 129 -1.25 -0.89 11.84
CA THR A 129 -0.69 0.26 11.14
C THR A 129 -1.66 1.42 10.91
N TRP A 130 -2.95 1.26 11.17
CA TRP A 130 -4.04 2.16 10.78
C TRP A 130 -3.84 3.64 11.12
N ASP A 131 -3.10 3.96 12.20
CA ASP A 131 -2.82 5.33 12.65
C ASP A 131 -1.63 6.00 11.94
N GLY A 132 -0.90 5.27 11.08
CA GLY A 132 0.22 5.77 10.29
C GLY A 132 1.54 5.94 11.03
N LYS A 133 1.58 5.78 12.37
CA LYS A 133 2.77 6.10 13.18
C LYS A 133 3.98 5.25 12.84
N SER A 134 3.81 3.94 12.73
CA SER A 134 4.92 3.04 12.43
C SER A 134 5.46 3.24 11.01
N VAL A 135 4.60 3.59 10.06
CA VAL A 135 4.99 3.92 8.69
C VAL A 135 5.77 5.23 8.65
N SER A 136 5.26 6.29 9.31
CA SER A 136 5.96 7.58 9.43
C SER A 136 7.33 7.42 10.09
N LYS A 137 7.40 6.65 11.19
CA LYS A 137 8.69 6.35 11.85
C LYS A 137 9.64 5.55 10.94
N SER A 138 9.14 4.58 10.17
CA SER A 138 9.97 3.82 9.21
C SER A 138 10.53 4.73 8.11
N LEU A 139 9.76 5.73 7.66
CA LEU A 139 10.27 6.74 6.74
C LEU A 139 11.39 7.55 7.39
N ASP A 140 11.20 8.04 8.62
CA ASP A 140 12.25 8.80 9.33
C ASP A 140 13.51 7.96 9.55
N MET A 141 13.38 6.64 9.84
CA MET A 141 14.53 5.74 9.94
C MET A 141 15.32 5.68 8.62
N MET A 142 14.64 5.61 7.48
CA MET A 142 15.31 5.61 6.17
C MET A 142 15.93 6.96 5.82
N LEU A 143 15.31 8.07 6.20
CA LEU A 143 15.89 9.40 6.03
C LEU A 143 17.18 9.57 6.88
N ASN A 144 17.16 9.06 8.10
CA ASN A 144 18.33 9.04 8.98
C ASN A 144 19.44 8.14 8.41
N ALA A 145 19.09 6.93 7.93
CA ALA A 145 20.04 6.04 7.29
C ALA A 145 20.68 6.65 6.01
N ASN A 146 19.90 7.44 5.27
CA ASN A 146 20.41 8.20 4.11
C ASN A 146 21.39 9.33 4.50
N ALA A 147 21.28 9.86 5.70
CA ALA A 147 22.17 10.92 6.21
C ALA A 147 23.38 10.38 6.97
N ASP A 148 23.38 9.12 7.40
CA ASP A 148 24.44 8.50 8.20
C ASP A 148 25.55 7.91 7.30
N PRO A 149 26.81 8.45 7.35
CA PRO A 149 27.92 7.92 6.57
C PRO A 149 28.28 6.45 6.86
N SER A 150 27.85 5.90 7.98
CA SER A 150 28.10 4.49 8.33
C SER A 150 27.05 3.54 7.75
N SER A 151 25.94 4.04 7.25
CA SER A 151 24.86 3.27 6.67
C SER A 151 25.16 2.82 5.24
N ILE A 152 24.72 1.61 4.87
CA ILE A 152 24.72 1.17 3.46
C ILE A 152 23.80 2.03 2.58
N PHE A 153 22.85 2.74 3.18
CA PHE A 153 21.91 3.63 2.50
C PHE A 153 22.39 5.09 2.45
N TYR A 154 23.61 5.37 2.90
CA TYR A 154 24.17 6.74 2.88
C TYR A 154 24.13 7.34 1.46
N GLN A 155 23.39 8.43 1.30
CA GLN A 155 23.14 9.11 0.01
C GLN A 155 22.56 8.20 -1.10
N LYS A 156 21.85 7.13 -0.71
CA LYS A 156 21.26 6.17 -1.63
C LYS A 156 19.74 6.27 -1.74
N VAL A 157 19.07 6.99 -0.83
CA VAL A 157 17.62 7.20 -0.86
C VAL A 157 17.29 8.51 -1.57
N ASP A 158 16.53 8.43 -2.65
CA ASP A 158 15.97 9.62 -3.30
C ASP A 158 14.76 10.13 -2.52
N THR A 159 15.00 11.12 -1.66
CA THR A 159 13.96 11.71 -0.80
C THR A 159 12.91 12.53 -1.56
N THR A 160 13.10 12.74 -2.86
CA THR A 160 12.14 13.38 -3.75
C THR A 160 11.23 12.38 -4.46
N ARG A 161 11.48 11.07 -4.31
CA ARG A 161 10.80 9.95 -4.98
C ARG A 161 10.38 8.89 -3.97
N VAL A 162 9.44 9.26 -3.09
CA VAL A 162 8.93 8.40 -2.02
C VAL A 162 7.49 7.99 -2.32
N GLY A 163 7.24 6.70 -2.32
CA GLY A 163 5.92 6.10 -2.46
C GLY A 163 5.44 5.40 -1.20
N LEU A 164 4.13 5.22 -1.10
CA LEU A 164 3.51 4.47 -0.01
C LEU A 164 2.41 3.57 -0.56
N THR A 165 2.47 2.30 -0.21
CA THR A 165 1.44 1.31 -0.54
C THR A 165 1.01 0.54 0.69
N GLY A 166 -0.13 -0.13 0.61
CA GLY A 166 -0.63 -0.97 1.69
C GLY A 166 -1.92 -1.69 1.33
N HIS A 167 -2.18 -2.78 2.04
CA HIS A 167 -3.35 -3.63 1.83
C HIS A 167 -4.22 -3.70 3.08
N SER A 168 -5.54 -3.76 2.92
CA SER A 168 -6.49 -3.88 4.04
C SER A 168 -6.33 -2.70 5.01
N GLN A 169 -6.07 -2.94 6.29
CA GLN A 169 -5.74 -1.90 7.27
C GLN A 169 -4.54 -1.04 6.81
N GLY A 170 -3.55 -1.65 6.12
CA GLY A 170 -2.45 -0.92 5.50
C GLY A 170 -2.92 0.00 4.37
N GLY A 171 -3.93 -0.42 3.59
CA GLY A 171 -4.59 0.44 2.61
C GLY A 171 -5.30 1.63 3.26
N MET A 172 -5.92 1.42 4.43
CA MET A 172 -6.50 2.48 5.25
C MET A 172 -5.42 3.39 5.84
N CYS A 173 -4.27 2.85 6.26
CA CYS A 173 -3.12 3.58 6.79
C CYS A 173 -2.56 4.63 5.82
N ILE A 174 -2.73 4.44 4.50
CA ILE A 174 -2.26 5.39 3.49
C ILE A 174 -2.79 6.81 3.77
N TYR A 175 -4.07 6.92 4.12
CA TYR A 175 -4.71 8.21 4.33
C TYR A 175 -4.19 8.94 5.57
N THR A 176 -3.96 8.23 6.67
CA THR A 176 -3.38 8.82 7.88
C THR A 176 -1.91 9.18 7.69
N SER A 177 -1.13 8.29 7.07
CA SER A 177 0.29 8.53 6.80
C SER A 177 0.53 9.70 5.85
N ALA A 178 -0.34 9.87 4.84
CA ALA A 178 -0.19 10.91 3.83
C ALA A 178 -0.78 12.27 4.24
N SER A 179 -1.39 12.40 5.44
CA SER A 179 -2.05 13.64 5.86
C SER A 179 -1.65 14.13 7.26
N LEU A 180 -1.32 13.24 8.21
CA LEU A 180 -1.23 13.61 9.63
C LEU A 180 0.21 13.83 10.14
N PHE A 181 1.23 13.55 9.35
CA PHE A 181 2.63 13.61 9.78
C PHE A 181 3.42 14.65 8.99
N GLU A 182 4.45 15.22 9.60
CA GLU A 182 5.31 16.22 8.96
C GLU A 182 6.00 15.67 7.70
N ASN A 183 6.42 14.40 7.71
CA ASN A 183 7.06 13.75 6.59
C ASN A 183 6.09 13.34 5.46
N SER A 184 4.77 13.49 5.64
CA SER A 184 3.74 13.17 4.63
C SER A 184 3.95 13.91 3.31
N ARG A 185 4.52 15.13 3.33
CA ARG A 185 4.85 15.94 2.15
C ARG A 185 5.86 15.31 1.20
N LEU A 186 6.58 14.28 1.65
CA LEU A 186 7.56 13.57 0.84
C LEU A 186 6.93 12.56 -0.11
N TYR A 187 5.71 12.10 0.17
CA TYR A 187 5.05 11.15 -0.72
C TYR A 187 4.73 11.75 -2.08
N LYS A 188 5.08 11.02 -3.15
CA LYS A 188 4.86 11.36 -4.57
C LYS A 188 3.99 10.33 -5.29
N ALA A 189 3.72 9.18 -4.67
CA ALA A 189 2.81 8.17 -5.18
C ALA A 189 2.18 7.42 -4.01
N LEU A 190 0.87 7.20 -4.07
CA LEU A 190 0.09 6.47 -3.08
C LEU A 190 -0.69 5.36 -3.77
N CYS A 191 -0.73 4.16 -3.15
CA CYS A 191 -1.53 3.07 -3.65
C CYS A 191 -2.20 2.33 -2.49
N ALA A 192 -3.52 2.44 -2.35
CA ALA A 192 -4.31 1.71 -1.37
C ALA A 192 -5.01 0.52 -2.02
N GLN A 193 -4.82 -0.66 -1.44
CA GLN A 193 -5.45 -1.90 -1.89
C GLN A 193 -6.41 -2.42 -0.82
N SER A 194 -7.67 -2.63 -1.19
CA SER A 194 -8.75 -3.08 -0.31
C SER A 194 -8.84 -2.32 1.02
N GLY A 195 -8.60 -1.02 0.98
CA GLY A 195 -8.65 -0.14 2.15
C GLY A 195 -9.27 1.22 1.79
N THR A 196 -10.36 1.57 2.46
CA THR A 196 -11.05 2.87 2.32
C THR A 196 -10.84 3.74 3.54
N ALA A 197 -11.12 5.02 3.44
CA ALA A 197 -11.04 5.93 4.58
C ALA A 197 -12.31 5.94 5.47
N ALA A 198 -13.32 5.14 5.18
CA ALA A 198 -14.63 5.22 5.83
C ALA A 198 -14.56 5.17 7.37
N MET A 199 -13.82 4.19 7.91
CA MET A 199 -13.64 4.04 9.37
C MET A 199 -12.84 5.19 9.99
N LEU A 200 -11.90 5.77 9.24
CA LEU A 200 -11.10 6.92 9.70
C LEU A 200 -11.94 8.19 9.72
N VAL A 201 -12.78 8.39 8.71
CA VAL A 201 -13.72 9.54 8.63
C VAL A 201 -14.67 9.55 9.81
N ASP A 202 -15.14 8.40 10.25
CA ASP A 202 -16.00 8.31 11.46
C ASP A 202 -15.28 8.75 12.75
N SER A 203 -13.96 8.62 12.79
CA SER A 203 -13.13 8.91 13.97
C SER A 203 -12.50 10.30 13.92
N LEU A 204 -12.01 10.72 12.75
CA LEU A 204 -11.21 11.93 12.55
C LEU A 204 -11.98 13.07 11.88
N GLY A 205 -13.19 12.79 11.33
CA GLY A 205 -13.90 13.69 10.42
C GLY A 205 -13.33 13.59 9.00
N ALA A 206 -14.04 14.11 8.01
CA ALA A 206 -13.66 13.97 6.59
C ALA A 206 -12.55 14.94 6.14
N ASP A 207 -12.29 15.99 6.89
CA ASP A 207 -11.43 17.08 6.44
C ASP A 207 -9.96 16.68 6.26
N PHE A 208 -9.46 15.73 7.04
CA PHE A 208 -8.07 15.25 6.91
C PHE A 208 -7.78 14.63 5.53
N LEU A 209 -8.78 14.10 4.84
CA LEU A 209 -8.61 13.54 3.50
C LEU A 209 -8.22 14.61 2.47
N LYS A 210 -8.59 15.87 2.71
CA LYS A 210 -8.20 16.98 1.83
C LYS A 210 -6.69 17.22 1.81
N ASP A 211 -5.97 16.73 2.83
CA ASP A 211 -4.51 16.85 2.92
C ASP A 211 -3.76 15.68 2.25
N VAL A 212 -4.46 14.64 1.80
CA VAL A 212 -3.90 13.59 0.94
C VAL A 212 -3.73 14.16 -0.46
N LYS A 213 -2.53 14.65 -0.80
CA LYS A 213 -2.26 15.43 -2.03
C LYS A 213 -1.53 14.66 -3.12
N ALA A 214 -0.72 13.68 -2.75
CA ALA A 214 0.05 12.91 -3.73
C ALA A 214 -0.88 12.10 -4.67
N PRO A 215 -0.44 11.83 -5.90
CA PRO A 215 -1.17 10.96 -6.84
C PRO A 215 -1.60 9.65 -6.20
N MET A 216 -2.86 9.25 -6.41
CA MET A 216 -3.49 8.15 -5.68
C MET A 216 -4.11 7.11 -6.59
N LEU A 217 -3.71 5.86 -6.42
CA LEU A 217 -4.38 4.68 -6.96
C LEU A 217 -5.12 3.95 -5.83
N LEU A 218 -6.44 3.84 -5.95
CA LEU A 218 -7.31 3.13 -5.02
C LEU A 218 -7.87 1.89 -5.71
N MET A 219 -7.52 0.71 -5.23
CA MET A 219 -7.94 -0.57 -5.79
C MET A 219 -8.72 -1.39 -4.78
N GLY A 220 -9.74 -2.13 -5.25
CA GLY A 220 -10.49 -3.07 -4.44
C GLY A 220 -10.89 -4.31 -5.23
N GLY A 221 -11.29 -5.36 -4.52
CA GLY A 221 -11.86 -6.56 -5.10
C GLY A 221 -13.37 -6.46 -5.29
N CYS A 222 -13.92 -7.47 -5.95
CA CYS A 222 -15.37 -7.67 -6.13
C CYS A 222 -15.88 -8.93 -5.43
N GLY A 223 -15.01 -9.66 -4.70
CA GLY A 223 -15.40 -10.82 -3.92
C GLY A 223 -16.23 -10.44 -2.70
N ASP A 224 -16.78 -11.45 -2.03
CA ASP A 224 -17.78 -11.25 -0.99
C ASP A 224 -17.30 -10.39 0.18
N PHE A 225 -16.06 -10.56 0.61
CA PHE A 225 -15.55 -9.78 1.73
C PHE A 225 -15.32 -8.31 1.34
N ASP A 226 -14.66 -8.04 0.22
CA ASP A 226 -14.43 -6.67 -0.23
C ASP A 226 -15.72 -5.96 -0.58
N ALA A 227 -16.62 -6.63 -1.32
CA ALA A 227 -17.87 -6.04 -1.76
C ALA A 227 -18.81 -5.65 -0.61
N ASN A 228 -18.75 -6.36 0.52
CA ASN A 228 -19.71 -6.19 1.62
C ASN A 228 -19.09 -5.60 2.90
N ILE A 229 -17.78 -5.74 3.10
CA ILE A 229 -17.13 -5.42 4.39
C ILE A 229 -15.83 -4.62 4.20
N GLY A 230 -14.87 -5.15 3.43
CA GLY A 230 -13.49 -4.67 3.43
C GLY A 230 -13.28 -3.42 2.60
N CYS A 231 -13.93 -3.34 1.43
CA CYS A 231 -13.71 -2.26 0.46
C CYS A 231 -14.96 -2.04 -0.40
N ARG A 232 -16.08 -1.69 0.24
CA ARG A 232 -17.36 -1.49 -0.45
C ARG A 232 -17.26 -0.36 -1.48
N LEU A 233 -17.90 -0.56 -2.64
CA LEU A 233 -17.87 0.43 -3.73
C LEU A 233 -18.27 1.83 -3.27
N GLU A 234 -19.35 1.95 -2.49
CA GLU A 234 -19.83 3.23 -1.97
C GLU A 234 -18.77 3.93 -1.09
N GLU A 235 -18.03 3.17 -0.28
CA GLU A 235 -16.96 3.71 0.56
C GLU A 235 -15.72 4.08 -0.25
N MET A 236 -15.38 3.28 -1.27
CA MET A 236 -14.33 3.63 -2.23
C MET A 236 -14.64 4.96 -2.93
N GLN A 237 -15.87 5.12 -3.44
CA GLN A 237 -16.33 6.33 -4.11
C GLN A 237 -16.25 7.54 -3.19
N LYS A 238 -16.76 7.44 -1.96
CA LYS A 238 -16.67 8.52 -0.95
C LYS A 238 -15.22 8.89 -0.62
N THR A 239 -14.35 7.88 -0.49
CA THR A 239 -12.92 8.09 -0.26
C THR A 239 -12.28 8.78 -1.46
N TYR A 240 -12.52 8.27 -2.67
CA TYR A 240 -12.03 8.84 -3.94
C TYR A 240 -12.46 10.30 -4.11
N GLU A 241 -13.68 10.64 -3.78
CA GLU A 241 -14.20 12.02 -3.88
C GLU A 241 -13.60 12.92 -2.79
N GLY A 242 -13.39 12.38 -1.58
CA GLY A 242 -12.93 13.15 -0.42
C GLY A 242 -11.45 13.51 -0.41
N ILE A 243 -10.58 12.70 -1.06
CA ILE A 243 -9.13 12.96 -1.05
C ILE A 243 -8.78 14.21 -1.86
N GLY A 244 -7.77 14.95 -1.36
CA GLY A 244 -7.31 16.20 -1.98
C GLY A 244 -6.38 16.03 -3.17
N SER A 245 -6.03 14.79 -3.54
CA SER A 245 -5.19 14.50 -4.71
C SER A 245 -5.88 14.92 -6.01
N GLU A 246 -5.16 15.67 -6.84
CA GLU A 246 -5.67 16.07 -8.16
C GLU A 246 -5.52 14.97 -9.21
N GLN A 247 -4.51 14.09 -9.07
CA GLN A 247 -4.31 12.92 -9.93
C GLN A 247 -4.71 11.67 -9.18
N ARG A 248 -5.84 11.09 -9.54
CA ARG A 248 -6.34 9.91 -8.85
C ARG A 248 -7.13 8.97 -9.73
N ILE A 249 -7.00 7.69 -9.44
CA ILE A 249 -7.79 6.60 -10.04
C ILE A 249 -8.38 5.75 -8.92
N MET A 250 -9.58 5.26 -9.13
CA MET A 250 -10.10 4.11 -8.41
C MET A 250 -10.60 3.05 -9.39
N GLY A 251 -10.59 1.79 -8.97
CA GLY A 251 -11.18 0.69 -9.73
C GLY A 251 -11.21 -0.60 -8.92
N ARG A 252 -12.06 -1.55 -9.38
CA ARG A 252 -12.18 -2.87 -8.74
C ARG A 252 -11.83 -4.00 -9.69
N ILE A 253 -11.16 -5.04 -9.18
CA ILE A 253 -10.78 -6.22 -9.97
C ILE A 253 -11.88 -7.27 -9.85
N LYS A 254 -12.41 -7.70 -11.00
CA LYS A 254 -13.46 -8.72 -11.10
C LYS A 254 -12.97 -10.07 -10.60
N GLY A 255 -13.80 -10.77 -9.84
CA GLY A 255 -13.53 -12.12 -9.38
C GLY A 255 -12.44 -12.25 -8.32
N ILE A 256 -11.91 -11.12 -7.83
CA ILE A 256 -10.87 -11.09 -6.78
C ILE A 256 -11.52 -10.66 -5.47
N ASP A 257 -11.15 -11.31 -4.39
CA ASP A 257 -11.55 -10.93 -3.03
C ASP A 257 -10.33 -10.46 -2.22
N HIS A 258 -10.58 -9.96 -1.05
CA HIS A 258 -9.69 -9.28 -0.13
C HIS A 258 -8.30 -9.90 -0.02
N SER A 259 -8.22 -11.22 0.21
CA SER A 259 -6.95 -11.92 0.40
C SER A 259 -6.06 -11.96 -0.84
N ASP A 260 -6.68 -11.93 -2.04
CA ASP A 260 -5.97 -12.01 -3.31
C ASP A 260 -5.73 -10.63 -3.94
N MET A 261 -6.25 -9.54 -3.32
CA MET A 261 -6.09 -8.20 -3.87
C MET A 261 -4.65 -7.74 -3.92
N LEU A 262 -3.86 -7.97 -2.86
CA LEU A 262 -2.46 -7.55 -2.85
C LEU A 262 -1.65 -8.26 -3.96
N PRO A 263 -1.64 -9.60 -4.06
CA PRO A 263 -0.88 -10.28 -5.12
C PRO A 263 -1.43 -10.02 -6.53
N ARG A 264 -2.75 -9.85 -6.70
CA ARG A 264 -3.33 -9.59 -8.04
C ARG A 264 -3.18 -8.13 -8.46
N GLY A 265 -3.29 -7.20 -7.53
CA GLY A 265 -3.19 -5.77 -7.77
C GLY A 265 -1.75 -5.26 -7.89
N ASP A 266 -0.77 -6.09 -7.53
CA ASP A 266 0.65 -5.74 -7.50
C ASP A 266 1.18 -5.23 -8.85
N ALA A 267 0.69 -5.77 -9.96
CA ALA A 267 1.05 -5.34 -11.30
C ALA A 267 0.80 -3.83 -11.52
N TYR A 268 -0.42 -3.37 -11.28
CA TYR A 268 -0.73 -1.95 -11.43
C TYR A 268 -0.17 -1.11 -10.28
N MET A 269 0.00 -1.66 -9.08
CA MET A 269 0.74 -0.98 -8.03
C MET A 269 2.18 -0.69 -8.46
N THR A 270 2.88 -1.69 -9.01
CA THR A 270 4.25 -1.54 -9.51
C THR A 270 4.32 -0.54 -10.66
N ALA A 271 3.41 -0.63 -11.64
CA ALA A 271 3.33 0.34 -12.74
C ALA A 271 3.07 1.77 -12.21
N TRP A 272 2.19 1.94 -11.22
CA TRP A 272 1.90 3.24 -10.61
C TRP A 272 3.14 3.85 -9.96
N MET A 273 3.86 3.06 -9.15
CA MET A 273 5.11 3.50 -8.52
C MET A 273 6.19 3.80 -9.57
N ARG A 274 6.31 2.98 -10.62
CA ARG A 274 7.25 3.23 -11.73
C ARG A 274 6.98 4.53 -12.46
N TYR A 275 5.71 4.82 -12.76
CA TYR A 275 5.34 6.05 -13.45
C TYR A 275 5.69 7.30 -12.63
N TRP A 276 5.24 7.34 -11.37
CA TRP A 276 5.38 8.53 -10.53
C TRP A 276 6.75 8.72 -9.89
N LEU A 277 7.49 7.63 -9.65
CA LEU A 277 8.76 7.69 -8.95
C LEU A 277 9.98 7.47 -9.85
N CYS A 278 9.79 6.95 -11.06
CA CYS A 278 10.88 6.63 -11.97
C CYS A 278 10.75 7.29 -13.35
N ASP A 279 9.72 8.12 -13.57
CA ASP A 279 9.42 8.76 -14.85
C ASP A 279 9.25 7.72 -16.00
N ASP A 280 8.75 6.52 -15.66
CA ASP A 280 8.57 5.42 -16.61
C ASP A 280 7.34 5.68 -17.49
N ALA A 281 7.57 6.19 -18.69
CA ALA A 281 6.50 6.52 -19.63
C ALA A 281 5.69 5.30 -20.11
N GLU A 282 6.27 4.10 -20.09
CA GLU A 282 5.54 2.88 -20.45
C GLU A 282 4.55 2.49 -19.34
N ALA A 283 4.97 2.62 -18.07
CA ALA A 283 4.07 2.45 -16.94
C ALA A 283 2.90 3.44 -16.97
N GLY A 284 3.14 4.65 -17.47
CA GLY A 284 2.10 5.65 -17.69
C GLY A 284 0.99 5.18 -18.62
N LYS A 285 1.26 4.30 -19.58
CA LYS A 285 0.25 3.75 -20.50
C LYS A 285 -0.84 2.94 -19.79
N CYS A 286 -0.58 2.46 -18.57
CA CYS A 286 -1.60 1.85 -17.75
C CYS A 286 -2.71 2.83 -17.35
N PHE A 287 -2.38 4.15 -17.18
CA PHE A 287 -3.22 5.09 -16.45
C PHE A 287 -3.51 6.40 -17.18
N ILE A 288 -2.60 6.84 -18.07
CA ILE A 288 -2.58 8.21 -18.60
C ILE A 288 -3.16 8.27 -20.01
N GLY A 289 -3.93 9.33 -20.29
CA GLY A 289 -4.50 9.59 -21.61
C GLY A 289 -5.82 8.86 -21.87
N SER A 290 -6.43 9.14 -23.02
CA SER A 290 -7.72 8.56 -23.43
C SER A 290 -7.67 7.04 -23.59
N ASP A 291 -6.50 6.51 -23.94
CA ASP A 291 -6.27 5.12 -24.29
C ASP A 291 -5.62 4.34 -23.15
N ALA A 292 -5.66 4.89 -21.92
CA ALA A 292 -5.13 4.25 -20.73
C ALA A 292 -5.66 2.80 -20.59
N GLU A 293 -4.74 1.84 -20.42
CA GLU A 293 -5.10 0.42 -20.43
C GLU A 293 -6.18 0.06 -19.40
N ILE A 294 -6.13 0.62 -18.21
CA ILE A 294 -7.09 0.33 -17.13
C ILE A 294 -8.56 0.62 -17.54
N LEU A 295 -8.79 1.51 -18.46
CA LEU A 295 -10.14 1.85 -18.95
C LEU A 295 -10.75 0.75 -19.83
N ASN A 296 -9.89 -0.02 -20.50
CA ASN A 296 -10.27 -1.06 -21.46
C ASN A 296 -9.88 -2.46 -21.00
N ASN A 297 -9.28 -2.59 -19.83
CA ASN A 297 -8.87 -3.86 -19.26
C ASN A 297 -10.08 -4.62 -18.72
N GLU A 298 -10.42 -5.74 -19.34
CA GLU A 298 -11.63 -6.51 -19.03
C GLU A 298 -11.65 -7.11 -17.62
N SER A 299 -10.48 -7.21 -16.94
CA SER A 299 -10.42 -7.62 -15.53
C SER A 299 -10.88 -6.52 -14.58
N TRP A 300 -11.02 -5.28 -15.04
CA TRP A 300 -11.35 -4.14 -14.20
C TRP A 300 -12.79 -3.66 -14.41
N GLN A 301 -13.36 -3.08 -13.37
CA GLN A 301 -14.69 -2.45 -13.39
C GLN A 301 -14.75 -1.27 -12.41
N ASP A 302 -15.80 -0.47 -12.52
CA ASP A 302 -16.02 0.72 -11.66
C ASP A 302 -14.83 1.69 -11.68
N VAL A 303 -14.17 1.77 -12.84
CA VAL A 303 -12.99 2.64 -13.00
C VAL A 303 -13.44 4.10 -13.07
N SER A 304 -12.89 4.92 -12.19
CA SER A 304 -13.03 6.36 -12.20
C SER A 304 -11.65 7.00 -12.11
N ARG A 305 -11.41 8.08 -12.84
CA ARG A 305 -10.15 8.80 -12.79
C ARG A 305 -10.34 10.31 -12.88
N LYS A 306 -9.36 11.05 -12.37
CA LYS A 306 -9.31 12.51 -12.45
C LYS A 306 -7.91 12.96 -12.87
N ASN A 307 -7.84 13.83 -13.87
CA ASN A 307 -6.61 14.50 -14.35
C ASN A 307 -5.45 13.55 -14.72
N LEU A 308 -5.76 12.46 -15.42
CA LEU A 308 -4.77 11.46 -15.87
C LEU A 308 -4.96 11.12 -17.34
#